data_43127781c32f4b9622ad402c7c658554
#
_entry.id   43127781c32f4b9622ad402c7c658554
#
_cell.length_a   1.000
_cell.length_b   1.000
_cell.length_c   1.000
_cell.angle_alpha   90.00
_cell.angle_beta   90.00
_cell.angle_gamma   90.00
#
_symmetry.space_group_name_H-M   'P 1'
#
loop_
_entity.id
_entity.type
_entity.pdbx_description
1 polymer ?
#
loop_
_entity_poly.entity_id
_entity_poly.type
_entity_poly.pdbx_seq_one_letter_code
_entity_poly.pdbx_strand_id
1 'polypeptide(L)'
;MFQNSRISSGRRRGFTLIELLVVIAIIAVLAALAAYAVIAMMGRQQMRNTESTIKTLNKLLQARWSSVIAEARKEAPSPEVLKLAGGDPERAQVIWVKVRLAEAFPIAYKEMDPLVPTTIVNMYIAPSGRIKSYFTKYRAMVQGKLPGPTESSSCLLMALKTLQTDGGVSFEDQIKYAVADTNGDGMNELVDAWGNPLAFYRFPWNNADLQAANPAAPGSRNFKFSDPIDTGGNLMNPSWAGRPIFEAQFHPVKNIATGNAYFVIPVIVSAGPDQKMDLGADLSVAGAGAADNIFSFKLKLD
;
A
#
# COMPACT_ATOMS: atom_id res chain seq x y z
N MET A 1 78.96 6.45 55.48
CA MET A 1 77.66 6.91 56.00
C MET A 1 76.62 6.56 54.95
N PHE A 2 75.97 5.38 55.01
CA PHE A 2 75.00 4.93 54.02
C PHE A 2 73.61 5.10 54.62
N GLN A 3 72.82 5.97 54.02
CA GLN A 3 71.46 6.26 54.43
C GLN A 3 70.49 5.26 53.74
N ASN A 4 69.96 4.32 54.51
CA ASN A 4 68.92 3.37 54.02
C ASN A 4 67.59 4.08 53.91
N SER A 5 67.14 4.36 52.70
CA SER A 5 65.79 4.81 52.42
C SER A 5 64.81 3.59 52.48
N ARG A 6 63.99 3.56 53.52
CA ARG A 6 62.87 2.58 53.64
C ARG A 6 61.81 2.94 52.59
N ILE A 7 61.66 2.09 51.58
CA ILE A 7 60.50 2.12 50.66
C ILE A 7 59.25 1.63 51.43
N SER A 8 58.40 2.57 51.75
CA SER A 8 57.05 2.27 52.31
C SER A 8 56.23 1.44 51.33
N SER A 9 56.07 0.15 51.60
CA SER A 9 55.16 -0.70 50.86
C SER A 9 53.74 -0.32 51.23
N GLY A 10 53.10 0.52 50.39
CA GLY A 10 51.66 0.80 50.48
C GLY A 10 50.85 -0.49 50.42
N ARG A 11 50.11 -0.85 51.47
CA ARG A 11 49.16 -1.98 51.52
C ARG A 11 48.15 -1.75 50.41
N ARG A 12 48.21 -2.55 49.37
CA ARG A 12 47.13 -2.63 48.36
C ARG A 12 45.89 -3.19 49.06
N ARG A 13 44.87 -2.36 49.25
CA ARG A 13 43.55 -2.81 49.72
C ARG A 13 42.94 -3.67 48.62
N GLY A 14 42.71 -4.93 48.88
CA GLY A 14 41.96 -5.81 48.00
C GLY A 14 40.45 -5.46 48.04
N PHE A 15 39.79 -5.63 46.93
CA PHE A 15 38.34 -5.48 46.85
C PHE A 15 37.64 -6.54 47.67
N THR A 16 36.57 -6.17 48.37
CA THR A 16 35.72 -7.12 49.08
C THR A 16 34.75 -7.77 48.08
N LEU A 17 34.33 -9.00 48.39
CA LEU A 17 33.40 -9.76 47.56
C LEU A 17 32.08 -9.00 47.42
N ILE A 18 31.65 -8.29 48.48
CA ILE A 18 30.41 -7.49 48.46
C ILE A 18 30.51 -6.24 47.58
N GLU A 19 31.69 -5.57 47.56
CA GLU A 19 31.90 -4.44 46.66
C GLU A 19 31.82 -4.86 45.19
N LEU A 20 32.40 -6.02 44.84
CA LEU A 20 32.30 -6.58 43.51
C LEU A 20 30.84 -6.90 43.15
N LEU A 21 30.11 -7.53 44.09
CA LEU A 21 28.72 -7.91 43.89
C LEU A 21 27.82 -6.69 43.66
N VAL A 22 28.00 -5.63 44.43
CA VAL A 22 27.24 -4.37 44.25
C VAL A 22 27.55 -3.74 42.89
N VAL A 23 28.81 -3.70 42.45
CA VAL A 23 29.18 -3.15 41.16
C VAL A 23 28.56 -3.91 40.00
N ILE A 24 28.61 -5.27 40.02
CA ILE A 24 27.98 -6.06 38.95
C ILE A 24 26.46 -5.91 38.96
N ALA A 25 25.82 -5.76 40.10
CA ALA A 25 24.39 -5.53 40.20
C ALA A 25 24.01 -4.18 39.59
N ILE A 26 24.73 -3.12 39.85
CA ILE A 26 24.50 -1.80 39.23
C ILE A 26 24.71 -1.86 37.70
N ILE A 27 25.81 -2.49 37.25
CA ILE A 27 26.08 -2.64 35.81
C ILE A 27 24.93 -3.44 35.14
N ALA A 28 24.44 -4.50 35.75
CA ALA A 28 23.35 -5.31 35.21
C ALA A 28 22.06 -4.49 35.05
N VAL A 29 21.70 -3.67 36.05
CA VAL A 29 20.53 -2.78 35.98
C VAL A 29 20.71 -1.73 34.89
N LEU A 30 21.88 -1.09 34.83
CA LEU A 30 22.15 -0.08 33.78
C LEU A 30 22.12 -0.69 32.38
N ALA A 31 22.68 -1.89 32.19
CA ALA A 31 22.65 -2.62 30.93
C ALA A 31 21.22 -2.97 30.50
N ALA A 32 20.38 -3.42 31.45
CA ALA A 32 18.97 -3.72 31.18
C ALA A 32 18.18 -2.46 30.72
N LEU A 33 18.39 -1.33 31.41
CA LEU A 33 17.76 -0.06 31.04
C LEU A 33 18.23 0.45 29.65
N ALA A 34 19.53 0.33 29.38
CA ALA A 34 20.10 0.71 28.09
C ALA A 34 19.54 -0.16 26.95
N ALA A 35 19.45 -1.48 27.15
CA ALA A 35 18.88 -2.40 26.16
C ALA A 35 17.41 -2.07 25.87
N TYR A 36 16.61 -1.80 26.89
CA TYR A 36 15.21 -1.38 26.71
C TYR A 36 15.08 -0.08 25.90
N ALA A 37 15.92 0.93 26.21
CA ALA A 37 15.91 2.19 25.49
C ALA A 37 16.26 2.03 24.00
N VAL A 38 17.24 1.17 23.68
CA VAL A 38 17.64 0.87 22.29
C VAL A 38 16.49 0.20 21.52
N ILE A 39 15.87 -0.82 22.10
CA ILE A 39 14.75 -1.53 21.47
C ILE A 39 13.57 -0.57 21.18
N ALA A 40 13.22 0.27 22.15
CA ALA A 40 12.15 1.26 21.98
C ALA A 40 12.50 2.30 20.90
N MET A 41 13.75 2.70 20.78
CA MET A 41 14.21 3.63 19.74
C MET A 41 14.16 2.99 18.34
N MET A 42 14.58 1.74 18.21
CA MET A 42 14.52 0.99 16.95
C MET A 42 13.09 0.87 16.42
N GLY A 43 12.12 0.52 17.25
CA GLY A 43 10.73 0.43 16.85
C GLY A 43 10.16 1.76 16.32
N ARG A 44 10.49 2.87 17.00
CA ARG A 44 10.10 4.22 16.52
C ARG A 44 10.75 4.60 15.19
N GLN A 45 12.02 4.21 14.99
CA GLN A 45 12.73 4.44 13.75
C GLN A 45 12.10 3.66 12.59
N GLN A 46 11.78 2.38 12.78
CA GLN A 46 11.09 1.55 11.78
C GLN A 46 9.72 2.13 11.41
N MET A 47 8.93 2.59 12.41
CA MET A 47 7.65 3.26 12.16
C MET A 47 7.83 4.48 11.24
N ARG A 48 8.75 5.40 11.58
CA ARG A 48 9.01 6.60 10.78
C ARG A 48 9.51 6.29 9.37
N ASN A 49 10.37 5.28 9.24
CA ASN A 49 10.88 4.85 7.94
C ASN A 49 9.74 4.30 7.08
N THR A 50 8.86 3.47 7.66
CA THR A 50 7.68 2.94 6.96
C THR A 50 6.72 4.05 6.53
N GLU A 51 6.40 4.99 7.41
CA GLU A 51 5.56 6.15 7.07
C GLU A 51 6.17 6.97 5.92
N SER A 52 7.47 7.23 5.96
CA SER A 52 8.18 7.95 4.90
C SER A 52 8.14 7.19 3.58
N THR A 53 8.36 5.87 3.60
CA THR A 53 8.25 5.01 2.43
C THR A 53 6.85 5.05 1.83
N ILE A 54 5.80 4.86 2.66
CA ILE A 54 4.41 4.89 2.21
C ILE A 54 4.05 6.27 1.64
N LYS A 55 4.49 7.38 2.25
CA LYS A 55 4.29 8.73 1.71
C LYS A 55 4.90 8.89 0.32
N THR A 56 6.13 8.45 0.13
CA THR A 56 6.83 8.50 -1.17
C THR A 56 6.10 7.66 -2.21
N LEU A 57 5.75 6.42 -1.87
CA LEU A 57 5.01 5.53 -2.75
C LEU A 57 3.62 6.09 -3.09
N ASN A 58 2.91 6.66 -2.12
CA ASN A 58 1.59 7.25 -2.34
C ASN A 58 1.68 8.48 -3.26
N LYS A 59 2.70 9.33 -3.12
CA LYS A 59 2.94 10.46 -4.02
C LYS A 59 3.13 9.98 -5.47
N LEU A 60 3.94 8.97 -5.68
CA LEU A 60 4.19 8.37 -7.00
C LEU A 60 2.92 7.70 -7.56
N LEU A 61 2.21 6.96 -6.71
CA LEU A 61 0.93 6.34 -7.05
C LEU A 61 -0.10 7.39 -7.50
N GLN A 62 -0.29 8.46 -6.74
CA GLN A 62 -1.24 9.52 -7.07
C GLN A 62 -0.88 10.24 -8.38
N ALA A 63 0.40 10.50 -8.64
CA ALA A 63 0.86 11.09 -9.88
C ALA A 63 0.50 10.20 -11.08
N ARG A 64 0.83 8.90 -11.01
CA ARG A 64 0.51 7.94 -12.08
C ARG A 64 -1.00 7.72 -12.22
N TRP A 65 -1.70 7.62 -11.09
CA TRP A 65 -3.16 7.45 -11.07
C TRP A 65 -3.86 8.59 -11.80
N SER A 66 -3.47 9.82 -11.52
CA SER A 66 -4.00 11.02 -12.17
C SER A 66 -3.68 11.06 -13.68
N SER A 67 -2.47 10.64 -14.07
CA SER A 67 -2.09 10.53 -15.49
C SER A 67 -2.98 9.54 -16.23
N VAL A 68 -3.19 8.35 -15.67
CA VAL A 68 -4.05 7.32 -16.28
C VAL A 68 -5.49 7.81 -16.40
N ILE A 69 -6.02 8.50 -15.40
CA ILE A 69 -7.37 9.11 -15.48
C ILE A 69 -7.43 10.14 -16.61
N ALA A 70 -6.43 11.01 -16.70
CA ALA A 70 -6.39 12.06 -17.74
C ALA A 70 -6.28 11.48 -19.16
N GLU A 71 -5.53 10.40 -19.32
CA GLU A 71 -5.40 9.67 -20.59
C GLU A 71 -6.72 8.96 -20.93
N ALA A 72 -7.28 8.18 -20.00
CA ALA A 72 -8.50 7.43 -20.20
C ALA A 72 -9.71 8.31 -20.54
N ARG A 73 -9.77 9.53 -19.99
CA ARG A 73 -10.84 10.50 -20.30
C ARG A 73 -10.80 11.02 -21.75
N LYS A 74 -9.70 10.85 -22.45
CA LYS A 74 -9.57 11.23 -23.88
C LYS A 74 -9.93 10.09 -24.82
N GLU A 75 -10.04 8.89 -24.31
CA GLU A 75 -10.34 7.69 -25.09
C GLU A 75 -11.85 7.46 -25.17
N ALA A 76 -12.30 6.87 -26.25
CA ALA A 76 -13.67 6.36 -26.35
C ALA A 76 -13.81 5.05 -25.59
N PRO A 77 -14.83 4.89 -24.73
CA PRO A 77 -15.11 3.61 -24.09
C PRO A 77 -15.34 2.48 -25.11
N SER A 78 -14.95 1.26 -24.75
CA SER A 78 -15.23 0.09 -25.60
C SER A 78 -16.73 -0.17 -25.72
N PRO A 79 -17.19 -0.86 -26.80
CA PRO A 79 -18.59 -1.24 -26.95
C PRO A 79 -19.15 -2.05 -25.77
N GLU A 80 -18.31 -2.90 -25.19
CA GLU A 80 -18.64 -3.73 -24.01
C GLU A 80 -18.91 -2.85 -22.78
N VAL A 81 -18.09 -1.82 -22.57
CA VAL A 81 -18.29 -0.85 -21.48
C VAL A 81 -19.53 -0.01 -21.72
N LEU A 82 -19.77 0.42 -22.95
CA LEU A 82 -21.01 1.16 -23.28
C LEU A 82 -22.25 0.31 -23.03
N LYS A 83 -22.20 -0.98 -23.37
CA LYS A 83 -23.27 -1.94 -23.07
C LYS A 83 -23.46 -2.11 -21.56
N LEU A 84 -22.38 -2.27 -20.78
CA LEU A 84 -22.43 -2.34 -19.32
C LEU A 84 -23.06 -1.07 -18.74
N ALA A 85 -22.72 0.09 -19.28
CA ALA A 85 -23.27 1.39 -18.89
C ALA A 85 -24.76 1.59 -19.26
N GLY A 86 -25.36 0.64 -19.98
CA GLY A 86 -26.75 0.78 -20.45
C GLY A 86 -26.93 1.83 -21.54
N GLY A 87 -25.87 2.09 -22.33
CA GLY A 87 -25.86 3.09 -23.40
C GLY A 87 -25.62 4.54 -22.96
N ASP A 88 -25.45 4.78 -21.67
CA ASP A 88 -25.17 6.12 -21.11
C ASP A 88 -23.67 6.46 -21.28
N PRO A 89 -23.32 7.49 -22.08
CA PRO A 89 -21.94 7.80 -22.41
C PRO A 89 -21.14 8.37 -21.22
N GLU A 90 -21.77 9.11 -20.32
CA GLU A 90 -21.08 9.67 -19.14
C GLU A 90 -20.73 8.56 -18.15
N ARG A 91 -21.67 7.64 -17.91
CA ARG A 91 -21.42 6.45 -17.10
C ARG A 91 -20.38 5.55 -17.74
N ALA A 92 -20.45 5.34 -19.06
CA ALA A 92 -19.47 4.57 -19.79
C ALA A 92 -18.07 5.14 -19.64
N GLN A 93 -17.93 6.46 -19.65
CA GLN A 93 -16.63 7.12 -19.43
C GLN A 93 -16.08 6.89 -18.02
N VAL A 94 -16.92 6.93 -16.98
CA VAL A 94 -16.52 6.61 -15.61
C VAL A 94 -16.05 5.16 -15.49
N ILE A 95 -16.82 4.23 -16.05
CA ILE A 95 -16.45 2.80 -16.06
C ILE A 95 -15.16 2.57 -16.84
N TRP A 96 -15.00 3.23 -17.99
CA TRP A 96 -13.78 3.13 -18.80
C TRP A 96 -12.53 3.58 -18.05
N VAL A 97 -12.60 4.69 -17.32
CA VAL A 97 -11.50 5.13 -16.45
C VAL A 97 -11.14 4.04 -15.44
N LYS A 98 -12.13 3.40 -14.79
CA LYS A 98 -11.87 2.31 -13.84
C LYS A 98 -11.26 1.07 -14.51
N VAL A 99 -11.65 0.75 -15.73
CA VAL A 99 -11.05 -0.34 -16.53
C VAL A 99 -9.59 -0.03 -16.85
N ARG A 100 -9.28 1.20 -17.28
CA ARG A 100 -7.91 1.62 -17.56
C ARG A 100 -7.03 1.66 -16.30
N LEU A 101 -7.61 2.04 -15.16
CA LEU A 101 -6.92 1.94 -13.88
C LEU A 101 -6.66 0.48 -13.47
N ALA A 102 -7.59 -0.43 -13.78
CA ALA A 102 -7.37 -1.86 -13.53
C ALA A 102 -6.24 -2.43 -14.40
N GLU A 103 -6.10 -1.96 -15.64
CA GLU A 103 -5.00 -2.32 -16.52
C GLU A 103 -3.65 -1.76 -16.02
N ALA A 104 -3.63 -0.47 -15.63
CA ALA A 104 -2.41 0.20 -15.20
C ALA A 104 -1.91 -0.24 -13.82
N PHE A 105 -2.82 -0.65 -12.95
CA PHE A 105 -2.55 -1.06 -11.57
C PHE A 105 -3.19 -2.41 -11.25
N PRO A 106 -2.68 -3.52 -11.79
CA PRO A 106 -3.15 -4.84 -11.42
C PRO A 106 -2.91 -5.10 -9.93
N ILE A 107 -3.74 -5.97 -9.34
CA ILE A 107 -3.60 -6.41 -7.95
C ILE A 107 -3.29 -7.89 -7.83
N ALA A 108 -3.35 -8.62 -8.95
CA ALA A 108 -3.04 -10.04 -9.03
C ALA A 108 -2.40 -10.39 -10.38
N TYR A 109 -1.52 -11.37 -10.39
CA TYR A 109 -0.79 -11.80 -11.60
C TYR A 109 -1.71 -12.26 -12.72
N LYS A 110 -2.86 -12.89 -12.37
CA LYS A 110 -3.89 -13.30 -13.34
C LYS A 110 -4.47 -12.14 -14.16
N GLU A 111 -4.46 -10.91 -13.63
CA GLU A 111 -4.96 -9.74 -14.37
C GLU A 111 -4.04 -9.36 -15.54
N MET A 112 -2.79 -9.80 -15.50
CA MET A 112 -1.81 -9.62 -16.56
C MET A 112 -1.81 -10.76 -17.59
N ASP A 113 -2.53 -11.85 -17.35
CA ASP A 113 -2.63 -12.97 -18.27
C ASP A 113 -3.81 -12.79 -19.24
N PRO A 114 -3.57 -12.60 -20.56
CA PRO A 114 -4.63 -12.44 -21.55
C PRO A 114 -5.46 -13.71 -21.77
N LEU A 115 -5.01 -14.85 -21.25
CA LEU A 115 -5.74 -16.11 -21.38
C LEU A 115 -6.80 -16.29 -20.28
N VAL A 116 -6.84 -15.41 -19.27
CA VAL A 116 -7.84 -15.43 -18.20
C VAL A 116 -9.00 -14.50 -18.55
N PRO A 117 -10.08 -14.98 -19.18
CA PRO A 117 -11.13 -14.13 -19.75
C PRO A 117 -11.97 -13.40 -18.70
N THR A 118 -11.90 -13.84 -17.44
CA THR A 118 -12.72 -13.31 -16.34
C THR A 118 -12.12 -12.07 -15.66
N THR A 119 -10.96 -11.60 -16.11
CA THR A 119 -10.39 -10.36 -15.56
C THR A 119 -11.08 -9.13 -16.17
N ILE A 120 -11.18 -8.06 -15.39
CA ILE A 120 -11.75 -6.77 -15.85
C ILE A 120 -11.10 -6.32 -17.17
N VAL A 121 -9.78 -6.40 -17.23
CA VAL A 121 -9.00 -5.97 -18.40
C VAL A 121 -9.38 -6.79 -19.63
N ASN A 122 -9.44 -8.11 -19.50
CA ASN A 122 -9.73 -9.01 -20.62
C ASN A 122 -11.19 -8.93 -21.10
N MET A 123 -12.12 -8.57 -20.21
CA MET A 123 -13.54 -8.40 -20.56
C MET A 123 -13.80 -7.11 -21.33
N TYR A 124 -13.04 -6.04 -21.06
CA TYR A 124 -13.39 -4.71 -21.57
C TYR A 124 -12.33 -4.09 -22.50
N ILE A 125 -11.13 -4.65 -22.56
CA ILE A 125 -10.05 -4.16 -23.44
C ILE A 125 -9.64 -5.27 -24.41
N ALA A 126 -9.84 -5.02 -25.69
CA ALA A 126 -9.32 -5.90 -26.73
C ALA A 126 -7.79 -6.00 -26.66
N PRO A 127 -7.17 -7.14 -27.01
CA PRO A 127 -5.72 -7.30 -26.97
C PRO A 127 -4.92 -6.24 -27.71
N SER A 128 -5.48 -5.72 -28.82
CA SER A 128 -4.89 -4.64 -29.62
C SER A 128 -4.90 -3.27 -28.94
N GLY A 129 -5.81 -3.05 -27.99
CA GLY A 129 -5.96 -1.79 -27.25
C GLY A 129 -5.20 -1.71 -25.94
N ARG A 130 -4.41 -2.75 -25.61
CA ARG A 130 -3.68 -2.81 -24.33
C ARG A 130 -2.37 -2.03 -24.35
N ILE A 131 -1.95 -1.58 -23.16
CA ILE A 131 -0.65 -0.94 -22.95
C ILE A 131 0.45 -2.00 -23.15
N LYS A 132 1.03 -2.03 -24.34
CA LYS A 132 1.96 -3.08 -24.79
C LYS A 132 3.24 -3.19 -23.95
N SER A 133 3.80 -2.07 -23.49
CA SER A 133 5.08 -2.05 -22.78
C SER A 133 5.04 -2.79 -21.45
N TYR A 134 3.96 -2.63 -20.72
CA TYR A 134 3.74 -3.24 -19.41
C TYR A 134 3.48 -4.75 -19.52
N PHE A 135 2.53 -5.13 -20.38
CA PHE A 135 2.12 -6.52 -20.57
C PHE A 135 3.24 -7.42 -21.06
N THR A 136 4.03 -6.95 -22.05
CA THR A 136 5.07 -7.78 -22.65
C THR A 136 6.23 -8.02 -21.70
N LYS A 137 6.61 -7.00 -20.91
CA LYS A 137 7.76 -7.10 -20.01
C LYS A 137 7.48 -8.00 -18.79
N TYR A 138 6.31 -7.88 -18.20
CA TYR A 138 6.01 -8.55 -16.93
C TYR A 138 5.22 -9.85 -17.06
N ARG A 139 4.50 -10.06 -18.18
CA ARG A 139 3.77 -11.30 -18.43
C ARG A 139 4.65 -12.55 -18.32
N ALA A 140 5.82 -12.53 -18.94
CA ALA A 140 6.74 -13.66 -18.88
C ALA A 140 7.25 -13.95 -17.46
N MET A 141 7.37 -12.89 -16.64
CA MET A 141 7.83 -13.00 -15.25
C MET A 141 6.77 -13.60 -14.34
N VAL A 142 5.48 -13.27 -14.56
CA VAL A 142 4.38 -13.77 -13.71
C VAL A 142 3.79 -15.09 -14.19
N GLN A 143 4.12 -15.53 -15.41
CA GLN A 143 3.60 -16.79 -15.97
C GLN A 143 4.05 -17.97 -15.13
N GLY A 144 3.10 -18.76 -14.64
CA GLY A 144 3.37 -19.92 -13.79
C GLY A 144 3.63 -19.59 -12.32
N LYS A 145 3.58 -18.33 -11.91
CA LYS A 145 3.64 -17.95 -10.49
C LYS A 145 2.33 -18.28 -9.80
N LEU A 146 2.44 -18.78 -8.58
CA LEU A 146 1.26 -19.10 -7.77
C LEU A 146 0.70 -17.83 -7.14
N PRO A 147 -0.64 -17.72 -7.00
CA PRO A 147 -1.27 -16.66 -6.26
C PRO A 147 -0.79 -16.63 -4.80
N GLY A 148 -0.54 -15.45 -4.27
CA GLY A 148 -0.08 -15.29 -2.90
C GLY A 148 -0.48 -13.94 -2.29
N PRO A 149 -0.34 -13.79 -0.97
CA PRO A 149 -0.71 -12.55 -0.28
C PRO A 149 0.16 -11.35 -0.68
N THR A 150 1.30 -11.60 -1.34
CA THR A 150 2.27 -10.58 -1.76
C THR A 150 2.02 -10.04 -3.17
N GLU A 151 1.12 -10.66 -3.95
CA GLU A 151 0.88 -10.28 -5.35
C GLU A 151 0.59 -8.79 -5.56
N SER A 152 -0.25 -8.20 -4.71
CA SER A 152 -0.62 -6.79 -4.86
C SER A 152 0.58 -5.85 -4.69
N SER A 153 1.54 -6.23 -3.84
CA SER A 153 2.79 -5.52 -3.62
C SER A 153 3.70 -5.57 -4.86
N SER A 154 3.93 -6.77 -5.39
CA SER A 154 4.72 -6.97 -6.62
C SER A 154 4.08 -6.27 -7.81
N CYS A 155 2.76 -6.36 -7.97
CA CYS A 155 2.01 -5.69 -9.03
C CYS A 155 2.14 -4.17 -8.93
N LEU A 156 2.03 -3.60 -7.72
CA LEU A 156 2.23 -2.16 -7.52
C LEU A 156 3.66 -1.73 -7.86
N LEU A 157 4.67 -2.50 -7.42
CA LEU A 157 6.07 -2.23 -7.77
C LEU A 157 6.27 -2.21 -9.29
N MET A 158 5.72 -3.19 -10.02
CA MET A 158 5.77 -3.23 -11.47
C MET A 158 5.07 -2.02 -12.11
N ALA A 159 3.89 -1.65 -11.62
CA ALA A 159 3.13 -0.50 -12.12
C ALA A 159 3.89 0.82 -11.93
N LEU A 160 4.56 1.00 -10.80
CA LEU A 160 5.34 2.19 -10.51
C LEU A 160 6.69 2.25 -11.25
N LYS A 161 7.32 1.11 -11.52
CA LYS A 161 8.55 1.04 -12.34
C LYS A 161 8.37 1.48 -13.79
N THR A 162 7.14 1.55 -14.29
CA THR A 162 6.86 2.09 -15.62
C THR A 162 6.88 3.62 -15.67
N LEU A 163 6.99 4.29 -14.52
CA LEU A 163 7.12 5.74 -14.45
C LEU A 163 8.51 6.15 -14.93
N GLN A 164 8.56 6.91 -16.01
CA GLN A 164 9.72 7.75 -16.29
C GLN A 164 9.61 8.97 -15.36
N THR A 165 10.54 9.08 -14.41
CA THR A 165 10.60 10.25 -13.54
C THR A 165 11.21 11.41 -14.33
N ASP A 166 10.42 12.43 -14.60
CA ASP A 166 10.92 13.73 -15.05
C ASP A 166 11.80 14.29 -13.93
N GLY A 167 13.13 14.35 -14.14
CA GLY A 167 14.01 15.01 -13.20
C GLY A 167 15.23 14.23 -12.68
N GLY A 168 15.59 13.11 -13.27
CA GLY A 168 16.94 12.53 -13.11
C GLY A 168 17.19 11.61 -11.91
N VAL A 169 16.25 11.47 -10.96
CA VAL A 169 16.33 10.44 -9.91
C VAL A 169 15.46 9.27 -10.32
N SER A 170 16.06 8.08 -10.48
CA SER A 170 15.29 6.90 -10.87
C SER A 170 14.29 6.52 -9.77
N PHE A 171 13.16 5.96 -10.15
CA PHE A 171 12.21 5.38 -9.18
C PHE A 171 12.91 4.39 -8.24
N GLU A 172 13.83 3.59 -8.78
CA GLU A 172 14.57 2.58 -8.04
C GLU A 172 15.48 3.19 -6.96
N ASP A 173 16.07 4.37 -7.21
CA ASP A 173 16.89 5.05 -6.21
C ASP A 173 16.05 5.61 -5.04
N GLN A 174 14.81 6.01 -5.32
CA GLN A 174 13.90 6.54 -4.29
C GLN A 174 13.39 5.48 -3.32
N ILE A 175 13.30 4.21 -3.76
CA ILE A 175 12.70 3.12 -2.99
C ILE A 175 13.67 1.96 -2.73
N LYS A 176 14.96 2.13 -2.99
CA LYS A 176 15.98 1.07 -2.94
C LYS A 176 15.92 0.18 -1.69
N TYR A 177 15.59 0.76 -0.53
CA TYR A 177 15.53 0.05 0.74
C TYR A 177 14.15 -0.54 1.05
N ALA A 178 13.18 -0.32 0.19
CA ALA A 178 11.80 -0.78 0.35
C ALA A 178 11.41 -1.86 -0.67
N VAL A 179 12.40 -2.61 -1.17
CA VAL A 179 12.19 -3.67 -2.18
C VAL A 179 12.94 -4.92 -1.76
N ALA A 180 12.24 -6.05 -1.68
CA ALA A 180 12.80 -7.36 -1.40
C ALA A 180 11.94 -8.46 -2.04
N ASP A 181 12.55 -9.61 -2.32
CA ASP A 181 11.82 -10.85 -2.64
C ASP A 181 11.54 -11.56 -1.32
N THR A 182 10.33 -11.41 -0.79
CA THR A 182 9.98 -11.86 0.56
C THR A 182 9.54 -13.33 0.62
N ASN A 183 9.13 -13.88 -0.51
CA ASN A 183 8.62 -15.25 -0.62
C ASN A 183 9.53 -16.20 -1.42
N GLY A 184 10.62 -15.68 -2.01
CA GLY A 184 11.60 -16.46 -2.77
C GLY A 184 11.10 -16.91 -4.15
N ASP A 185 10.07 -16.25 -4.70
CA ASP A 185 9.51 -16.61 -5.99
C ASP A 185 10.20 -15.92 -7.19
N GLY A 186 11.19 -15.08 -6.92
CA GLY A 186 11.94 -14.29 -7.91
C GLY A 186 11.22 -13.01 -8.35
N MET A 187 10.10 -12.67 -7.72
CA MET A 187 9.42 -11.38 -7.88
C MET A 187 9.70 -10.52 -6.66
N ASN A 188 10.09 -9.27 -6.88
CA ASN A 188 10.30 -8.34 -5.77
C ASN A 188 8.97 -7.72 -5.33
N GLU A 189 8.83 -7.54 -4.03
CA GLU A 189 7.75 -6.81 -3.38
C GLU A 189 8.23 -5.46 -2.86
N LEU A 190 7.28 -4.54 -2.68
CA LEU A 190 7.45 -3.36 -1.83
C LEU A 190 7.35 -3.79 -0.38
N VAL A 191 8.33 -3.43 0.46
CA VAL A 191 8.38 -3.83 1.86
C VAL A 191 8.42 -2.63 2.79
N ASP A 192 7.94 -2.84 4.01
CA ASP A 192 8.07 -1.89 5.11
C ASP A 192 9.43 -2.01 5.82
N ALA A 193 9.67 -1.19 6.85
CA ALA A 193 10.93 -1.20 7.59
C ALA A 193 11.11 -2.42 8.51
N TRP A 194 10.09 -3.25 8.68
CA TRP A 194 10.19 -4.56 9.35
C TRP A 194 10.47 -5.70 8.35
N GLY A 195 10.48 -5.40 7.04
CA GLY A 195 10.70 -6.38 5.97
C GLY A 195 9.42 -7.09 5.51
N ASN A 196 8.25 -6.65 5.95
CA ASN A 196 6.98 -7.25 5.51
C ASN A 196 6.48 -6.60 4.22
N PRO A 197 5.88 -7.37 3.31
CA PRO A 197 5.31 -6.82 2.09
C PRO A 197 4.17 -5.85 2.40
N LEU A 198 4.17 -4.71 1.69
CA LEU A 198 3.07 -3.78 1.70
C LEU A 198 1.89 -4.37 0.94
N ALA A 199 0.68 -4.05 1.32
CA ALA A 199 -0.51 -4.41 0.56
C ALA A 199 -1.02 -3.20 -0.25
N PHE A 200 -1.47 -3.46 -1.48
CA PHE A 200 -2.07 -2.47 -2.34
C PHE A 200 -3.54 -2.80 -2.62
N TYR A 201 -4.42 -1.84 -2.36
CA TYR A 201 -5.85 -1.91 -2.60
C TYR A 201 -6.23 -0.89 -3.67
N ARG A 202 -6.68 -1.37 -4.83
CA ARG A 202 -7.02 -0.50 -5.98
C ARG A 202 -8.33 0.25 -5.80
N PHE A 203 -9.37 -0.43 -5.37
CA PHE A 203 -10.72 0.13 -5.19
C PHE A 203 -11.31 -0.29 -3.82
N PRO A 204 -10.66 0.03 -2.70
CA PRO A 204 -11.19 -0.31 -1.38
C PRO A 204 -12.41 0.55 -1.06
N TRP A 205 -13.39 -0.04 -0.38
CA TRP A 205 -14.66 0.63 -0.07
C TRP A 205 -15.16 0.37 1.36
N ASN A 206 -14.74 -0.73 2.01
CA ASN A 206 -15.31 -1.21 3.27
C ASN A 206 -14.40 -0.93 4.48
N ASN A 207 -13.97 0.32 4.64
CA ASN A 207 -13.19 0.73 5.80
C ASN A 207 -13.76 2.01 6.39
N ALA A 208 -14.10 2.00 7.68
CA ALA A 208 -14.76 3.12 8.35
C ALA A 208 -13.90 4.39 8.35
N ASP A 209 -12.60 4.26 8.59
CA ASP A 209 -11.68 5.40 8.61
C ASP A 209 -11.49 6.00 7.22
N LEU A 210 -11.44 5.15 6.17
CA LEU A 210 -11.39 5.60 4.79
C LEU A 210 -12.66 6.38 4.42
N GLN A 211 -13.83 5.87 4.80
CA GLN A 211 -15.10 6.56 4.54
C GLN A 211 -15.20 7.86 5.35
N ALA A 212 -14.66 7.90 6.57
CA ALA A 212 -14.58 9.14 7.37
C ALA A 212 -13.60 10.17 6.82
N ALA A 213 -12.57 9.75 6.09
CA ALA A 213 -11.60 10.63 5.43
C ALA A 213 -12.16 11.28 4.14
N ASN A 214 -13.38 10.92 3.73
CA ASN A 214 -14.05 11.52 2.58
C ASN A 214 -14.21 13.04 2.77
N PRO A 215 -13.68 13.88 1.85
CA PRO A 215 -13.83 15.34 1.94
C PRO A 215 -15.28 15.82 1.78
N ALA A 216 -16.18 15.00 1.22
CA ALA A 216 -17.62 15.23 1.30
C ALA A 216 -18.06 14.97 2.73
N ALA A 217 -18.30 16.03 3.52
CA ALA A 217 -18.62 15.95 4.94
C ALA A 217 -19.69 14.88 5.26
N PRO A 218 -19.56 14.17 6.40
CA PRO A 218 -20.59 13.27 6.87
C PRO A 218 -21.95 13.96 6.93
N GLY A 219 -22.95 13.39 6.24
CA GLY A 219 -24.29 14.01 6.15
C GLY A 219 -24.51 14.95 4.96
N SER A 220 -23.49 15.28 4.19
CA SER A 220 -23.65 16.00 2.92
C SER A 220 -24.46 15.14 1.95
N ARG A 221 -25.59 15.65 1.47
CA ARG A 221 -26.38 15.02 0.40
C ARG A 221 -25.70 15.09 -0.98
N ASN A 222 -24.50 15.63 -1.05
CA ASN A 222 -23.72 15.78 -2.28
C ASN A 222 -22.96 14.48 -2.60
N PHE A 223 -23.68 13.43 -2.93
CA PHE A 223 -23.14 12.13 -3.38
C PHE A 223 -22.18 12.24 -4.57
N LYS A 224 -22.27 13.33 -5.33
CA LYS A 224 -21.45 13.62 -6.51
C LYS A 224 -19.95 13.68 -6.27
N PHE A 225 -19.51 13.84 -5.03
CA PHE A 225 -18.08 14.01 -4.70
C PHE A 225 -17.48 12.83 -3.92
N SER A 226 -18.25 11.79 -3.63
CA SER A 226 -17.75 10.66 -2.83
C SER A 226 -16.74 9.81 -3.60
N ASP A 227 -16.98 9.50 -4.87
CA ASP A 227 -15.99 8.84 -5.74
C ASP A 227 -15.29 9.91 -6.61
N PRO A 228 -13.97 10.13 -6.44
CA PRO A 228 -13.24 11.13 -7.23
C PRO A 228 -13.26 10.90 -8.74
N ILE A 229 -13.54 9.67 -9.17
CA ILE A 229 -13.64 9.31 -10.59
C ILE A 229 -15.05 9.64 -11.11
N ASP A 230 -16.07 9.45 -10.28
CA ASP A 230 -17.49 9.69 -10.62
C ASP A 230 -18.02 10.98 -9.97
N THR A 231 -17.43 12.11 -10.29
CA THR A 231 -17.86 13.42 -9.77
C THR A 231 -19.29 13.80 -10.18
N GLY A 232 -19.83 13.21 -11.25
CA GLY A 232 -21.21 13.38 -11.72
C GLY A 232 -22.24 12.54 -10.98
N GLY A 233 -21.81 11.49 -10.23
CA GLY A 233 -22.70 10.52 -9.60
C GLY A 233 -23.41 9.61 -10.62
N ASN A 234 -22.81 9.37 -11.79
CA ASN A 234 -23.39 8.60 -12.89
C ASN A 234 -23.59 7.13 -12.52
N LEU A 235 -22.76 6.59 -11.60
CA LEU A 235 -22.90 5.23 -11.09
C LEU A 235 -24.07 5.07 -10.10
N MET A 236 -24.55 6.18 -9.51
CA MET A 236 -25.62 6.16 -8.50
C MET A 236 -27.02 6.00 -9.08
N ASN A 237 -27.19 6.02 -10.41
CA ASN A 237 -28.49 5.90 -11.06
C ASN A 237 -29.18 4.57 -10.67
N PRO A 238 -30.38 4.61 -10.03
CA PRO A 238 -31.05 3.39 -9.58
C PRO A 238 -31.60 2.54 -10.73
N SER A 239 -31.87 3.15 -11.88
CA SER A 239 -32.46 2.48 -13.07
C SER A 239 -31.40 1.85 -13.98
N TRP A 240 -30.13 1.83 -13.55
CA TRP A 240 -29.05 1.25 -14.33
C TRP A 240 -29.01 -0.29 -14.19
N ALA A 241 -29.43 -1.00 -15.23
CA ALA A 241 -29.49 -2.47 -15.25
C ALA A 241 -28.12 -3.16 -15.15
N GLY A 242 -27.03 -2.51 -15.62
CA GLY A 242 -25.66 -3.05 -15.54
C GLY A 242 -25.00 -2.92 -14.16
N ARG A 243 -25.65 -2.23 -13.22
CA ARG A 243 -25.10 -1.97 -11.89
C ARG A 243 -24.68 -3.22 -11.11
N PRO A 244 -25.47 -4.30 -11.02
CA PRO A 244 -25.05 -5.50 -10.29
C PRO A 244 -23.78 -6.13 -10.87
N ILE A 245 -23.64 -6.11 -12.20
CA ILE A 245 -22.43 -6.62 -12.88
C ILE A 245 -21.21 -5.75 -12.53
N PHE A 246 -21.38 -4.43 -12.57
CA PHE A 246 -20.34 -3.49 -12.18
C PHE A 246 -19.91 -3.70 -10.72
N GLU A 247 -20.87 -3.78 -9.79
CA GLU A 247 -20.59 -3.93 -8.36
C GLU A 247 -19.86 -5.26 -8.06
N ALA A 248 -20.19 -6.32 -8.77
CA ALA A 248 -19.52 -7.61 -8.64
C ALA A 248 -18.05 -7.59 -9.15
N GLN A 249 -17.73 -6.72 -10.10
CA GLN A 249 -16.42 -6.66 -10.74
C GLN A 249 -15.50 -5.61 -10.13
N PHE A 250 -16.02 -4.49 -9.70
CA PHE A 250 -15.25 -3.35 -9.22
C PHE A 250 -15.42 -3.12 -7.72
N HIS A 251 -16.55 -2.57 -7.33
CA HIS A 251 -16.90 -2.27 -5.94
C HIS A 251 -18.39 -1.88 -5.85
N PRO A 252 -19.04 -2.04 -4.70
CA PRO A 252 -20.37 -1.49 -4.46
C PRO A 252 -20.41 0.03 -4.67
N VAL A 253 -21.45 0.53 -5.29
CA VAL A 253 -21.56 1.96 -5.59
C VAL A 253 -21.96 2.77 -4.36
N LYS A 254 -22.89 2.23 -3.56
CA LYS A 254 -23.43 2.94 -2.39
C LYS A 254 -23.50 2.06 -1.15
N ASN A 255 -23.35 2.70 -0.01
CA ASN A 255 -23.66 2.11 1.28
C ASN A 255 -25.19 1.95 1.43
N ILE A 256 -25.63 0.73 1.65
CA ILE A 256 -27.06 0.40 1.76
C ILE A 256 -27.70 1.09 2.96
N ALA A 257 -26.99 1.20 4.08
CA ALA A 257 -27.49 1.79 5.32
C ALA A 257 -27.65 3.32 5.24
N THR A 258 -26.73 4.02 4.58
CA THR A 258 -26.74 5.49 4.50
C THR A 258 -27.29 6.01 3.17
N GLY A 259 -27.30 5.18 2.14
CA GLY A 259 -27.63 5.58 0.77
C GLY A 259 -26.56 6.42 0.07
N ASN A 260 -25.43 6.69 0.74
CA ASN A 260 -24.33 7.50 0.22
C ASN A 260 -23.41 6.67 -0.69
N ALA A 261 -22.82 7.31 -1.71
CA ALA A 261 -21.76 6.71 -2.49
C ALA A 261 -20.53 6.41 -1.61
N TYR A 262 -19.85 5.31 -1.91
CA TYR A 262 -18.57 5.02 -1.27
C TYR A 262 -17.48 5.95 -1.76
N PHE A 263 -16.60 6.37 -0.84
CA PHE A 263 -15.35 7.03 -1.16
C PHE A 263 -14.31 5.97 -1.52
N VAL A 264 -13.84 6.00 -2.77
CA VAL A 264 -12.98 4.97 -3.34
C VAL A 264 -11.72 5.61 -3.91
N ILE A 265 -10.60 5.40 -3.22
CA ILE A 265 -9.26 5.84 -3.65
C ILE A 265 -8.27 4.69 -3.51
N PRO A 266 -7.16 4.67 -4.25
CA PRO A 266 -6.14 3.64 -4.07
C PRO A 266 -5.45 3.80 -2.71
N VAL A 267 -5.20 2.67 -2.04
CA VAL A 267 -4.62 2.64 -0.68
C VAL A 267 -3.43 1.69 -0.63
N ILE A 268 -2.34 2.14 -0.01
CA ILE A 268 -1.18 1.32 0.36
C ILE A 268 -1.22 1.14 1.88
N VAL A 269 -0.95 -0.09 2.34
CA VAL A 269 -1.00 -0.45 3.76
C VAL A 269 0.25 -1.24 4.14
N SER A 270 0.83 -0.93 5.31
CA SER A 270 1.77 -1.80 6.03
C SER A 270 1.06 -2.47 7.19
N ALA A 271 1.42 -3.72 7.46
CA ALA A 271 0.92 -4.48 8.62
C ALA A 271 1.42 -3.95 9.98
N GLY A 272 2.34 -2.98 9.97
CA GLY A 272 2.84 -2.40 11.21
C GLY A 272 3.77 -3.32 12.01
N PRO A 273 4.00 -2.97 13.29
CA PRO A 273 4.94 -3.68 14.16
C PRO A 273 4.56 -5.13 14.47
N ASP A 274 3.27 -5.46 14.53
CA ASP A 274 2.81 -6.80 14.86
C ASP A 274 2.81 -7.76 13.65
N GLN A 275 3.06 -7.23 12.44
CA GLN A 275 3.19 -7.94 11.16
C GLN A 275 1.89 -8.65 10.72
N LYS A 276 0.74 -8.23 11.25
CA LYS A 276 -0.56 -8.82 10.92
C LYS A 276 -1.42 -7.82 10.15
N MET A 277 -1.70 -8.15 8.90
CA MET A 277 -2.54 -7.28 8.07
C MET A 277 -3.98 -7.22 8.55
N ASP A 278 -4.58 -8.37 8.89
CA ASP A 278 -5.96 -8.53 9.39
C ASP A 278 -7.00 -7.67 8.64
N LEU A 279 -6.86 -7.59 7.31
CA LEU A 279 -7.74 -6.84 6.42
C LEU A 279 -8.33 -7.73 5.33
N GLY A 280 -9.60 -7.54 5.02
CA GLY A 280 -10.24 -8.14 3.86
C GLY A 280 -9.81 -7.50 2.54
N ALA A 281 -10.15 -8.13 1.43
CA ALA A 281 -9.86 -7.63 0.08
C ALA A 281 -10.51 -6.27 -0.25
N ASP A 282 -11.54 -5.90 0.47
CA ASP A 282 -12.30 -4.66 0.38
C ASP A 282 -11.82 -3.59 1.39
N LEU A 283 -10.74 -3.87 2.11
CA LEU A 283 -10.16 -3.09 3.21
C LEU A 283 -10.96 -3.17 4.53
N SER A 284 -11.92 -4.10 4.65
CA SER A 284 -12.62 -4.33 5.93
C SER A 284 -11.65 -4.82 6.99
N VAL A 285 -11.88 -4.40 8.24
CA VAL A 285 -11.13 -4.90 9.40
C VAL A 285 -11.61 -6.32 9.71
N ALA A 286 -10.68 -7.29 9.65
CA ALA A 286 -10.95 -8.71 9.86
C ALA A 286 -10.45 -9.22 11.23
N GLY A 287 -9.54 -8.48 11.88
CA GLY A 287 -8.95 -8.88 13.16
C GLY A 287 -8.33 -7.73 13.94
N ALA A 288 -7.85 -8.04 15.13
CA ALA A 288 -7.27 -7.04 16.05
C ALA A 288 -5.91 -6.50 15.58
N GLY A 289 -5.15 -7.26 14.78
CA GLY A 289 -3.87 -6.82 14.22
C GLY A 289 -3.99 -5.63 13.28
N ALA A 290 -5.20 -5.35 12.75
CA ALA A 290 -5.40 -4.16 11.91
C ALA A 290 -5.27 -2.82 12.68
N ALA A 291 -5.14 -2.84 14.00
CA ALA A 291 -5.15 -1.62 14.84
C ALA A 291 -3.88 -0.78 14.68
N ASP A 292 -2.73 -1.39 14.42
CA ASP A 292 -1.43 -0.74 14.25
C ASP A 292 -0.98 -0.65 12.77
N ASN A 293 -1.86 -1.02 11.83
CA ASN A 293 -1.63 -0.87 10.41
C ASN A 293 -1.44 0.61 10.03
N ILE A 294 -0.49 0.82 9.11
CA ILE A 294 -0.17 2.16 8.60
C ILE A 294 -0.81 2.32 7.22
N PHE A 295 -1.81 3.17 7.13
CA PHE A 295 -2.57 3.44 5.90
C PHE A 295 -2.09 4.71 5.20
N SER A 296 -1.90 4.66 3.87
CA SER A 296 -1.46 5.81 3.08
C SER A 296 -2.40 7.01 3.17
N PHE A 297 -3.71 6.80 3.29
CA PHE A 297 -4.70 7.89 3.37
C PHE A 297 -4.72 8.61 4.74
N LYS A 298 -4.14 8.01 5.79
CA LYS A 298 -3.99 8.63 7.11
C LYS A 298 -2.74 9.51 7.21
N LEU A 299 -1.79 9.34 6.29
CA LEU A 299 -0.54 10.09 6.27
C LEU A 299 -0.70 11.38 5.47
N LYS A 300 -0.41 12.53 6.09
CA LYS A 300 -0.40 13.81 5.38
C LYS A 300 0.72 13.80 4.33
N LEU A 301 0.39 14.14 3.11
CA LEU A 301 1.36 14.44 2.06
C LEU A 301 1.80 15.89 2.27
N ASP A 302 3.06 16.07 2.63
CA ASP A 302 3.70 17.39 2.78
C ASP A 302 3.97 18.00 1.40
#